data_381c05a06fff1b06b723a809ed5714c6
#
_entry.id   381c05a06fff1b06b723a809ed5714c6
#
_cell.length_a   1.000
_cell.length_b   1.000
_cell.length_c   1.000
_cell.angle_alpha   90.00
_cell.angle_beta   90.00
_cell.angle_gamma   90.00
#
_symmetry.space_group_name_H-M   'P 1'
#
loop_
_entity.id
_entity.type
_entity.pdbx_description
1 polymer ?
#
loop_
_entity_poly.entity_id
_entity_poly.type
_entity_poly.pdbx_seq_one_letter_code
_entity_poly.pdbx_strand_id
1 'polypeptide(L)'
;HEGRANANKEMVRFVRDATAELGARLAAWQGGNMRNAIPFKAEVVLALAKDKVVALKEMVEAQRQLLESEFKTIESNIEFFVEDVEKPAALVPEEIQDNIINAIYAVHNGVLRMIPAYPDVVETSSNLAIITIDANKAYFKVLVRSAREDMREYLATQIKSCFDLAGMKTELSARYGGWDPNPNSEILNLLEKVYKEQTGED
;
A
#
# COMPACT_ATOMS: atom_id res chain seq x y z
N HIS A 1 -11.55 -1.64 0.82
CA HIS A 1 -12.19 -2.94 0.54
C HIS A 1 -12.76 -3.01 -0.89
N GLU A 2 -12.84 -1.90 -1.58
CA GLU A 2 -13.30 -1.81 -2.98
C GLU A 2 -12.27 -2.35 -3.99
N GLY A 3 -11.09 -2.78 -3.55
CA GLY A 3 -10.04 -3.30 -4.42
C GLY A 3 -9.30 -2.22 -5.21
N ARG A 4 -9.29 -0.96 -4.76
CA ARG A 4 -8.56 0.13 -5.40
C ARG A 4 -7.06 -0.11 -5.39
N ALA A 5 -6.39 0.32 -6.45
CA ALA A 5 -4.94 0.24 -6.58
C ALA A 5 -4.24 1.10 -5.51
N ASN A 6 -3.22 0.53 -4.87
CA ASN A 6 -2.26 1.29 -4.07
C ASN A 6 -1.01 1.51 -4.93
N ALA A 7 -0.76 2.73 -5.35
CA ALA A 7 0.33 3.05 -6.27
C ALA A 7 1.71 2.56 -5.78
N ASN A 8 1.96 2.54 -4.45
CA ASN A 8 3.20 1.99 -3.90
C ASN A 8 3.29 0.46 -4.10
N LYS A 9 2.16 -0.25 -3.93
CA LYS A 9 2.13 -1.71 -4.10
C LYS A 9 2.21 -2.12 -5.56
N GLU A 10 1.61 -1.36 -6.45
CA GLU A 10 1.72 -1.64 -7.88
C GLU A 10 3.11 -1.28 -8.42
N MET A 11 3.69 -0.17 -7.97
CA MET A 11 5.04 0.22 -8.34
C MET A 11 6.11 -0.78 -7.86
N VAL A 12 5.97 -1.37 -6.66
CA VAL A 12 6.98 -2.32 -6.17
C VAL A 12 6.98 -3.64 -6.97
N ARG A 13 5.85 -4.05 -7.54
CA ARG A 13 5.79 -5.22 -8.44
C ARG A 13 6.74 -5.00 -9.62
N PHE A 14 6.61 -3.86 -10.27
CA PHE A 14 7.47 -3.47 -11.39
C PHE A 14 8.95 -3.30 -11.00
N VAL A 15 9.22 -2.57 -9.91
CA VAL A 15 10.60 -2.30 -9.46
C VAL A 15 11.34 -3.59 -9.13
N ARG A 16 10.68 -4.54 -8.48
CA ARG A 16 11.24 -5.84 -8.17
C ARG A 16 11.67 -6.59 -9.43
N ASP A 17 10.79 -6.64 -10.43
CA ASP A 17 11.06 -7.35 -11.69
C ASP A 17 12.15 -6.62 -12.50
N ALA A 18 12.11 -5.29 -12.59
CA ALA A 18 13.14 -4.50 -13.25
C ALA A 18 14.53 -4.67 -12.58
N THR A 19 14.56 -4.77 -11.25
CA THR A 19 15.81 -5.05 -10.52
C THR A 19 16.32 -6.46 -10.82
N ALA A 20 15.46 -7.47 -10.75
CA ALA A 20 15.83 -8.86 -10.94
C ALA A 20 16.25 -9.19 -12.39
N GLU A 21 15.54 -8.66 -13.39
CA GLU A 21 15.74 -9.04 -14.79
C GLU A 21 16.71 -8.11 -15.53
N LEU A 22 16.72 -6.84 -15.18
CA LEU A 22 17.51 -5.82 -15.90
C LEU A 22 18.69 -5.29 -15.09
N GLY A 23 18.80 -5.66 -13.80
CA GLY A 23 19.82 -5.10 -12.92
C GLY A 23 19.60 -3.61 -12.62
N ALA A 24 18.35 -3.16 -12.64
CA ALA A 24 18.01 -1.78 -12.30
C ALA A 24 18.37 -1.45 -10.85
N ARG A 25 18.90 -0.24 -10.63
CA ARG A 25 19.34 0.25 -9.33
C ARG A 25 18.43 1.38 -8.86
N LEU A 26 17.94 1.27 -7.64
CA LEU A 26 17.07 2.27 -7.03
C LEU A 26 17.86 3.52 -6.63
N ALA A 27 17.38 4.69 -7.02
CA ALA A 27 17.92 5.97 -6.60
C ALA A 27 16.98 6.74 -5.69
N ALA A 28 15.68 6.77 -6.02
CA ALA A 28 14.69 7.47 -5.22
C ALA A 28 13.30 6.84 -5.36
N TRP A 29 12.46 7.05 -4.34
CA TRP A 29 11.04 6.69 -4.34
C TRP A 29 10.24 7.76 -3.62
N GLN A 30 9.18 8.24 -4.25
CA GLN A 30 8.18 9.09 -3.64
C GLN A 30 6.80 8.53 -3.93
N GLY A 31 6.07 8.10 -2.91
CA GLY A 31 4.75 7.52 -3.08
C GLY A 31 3.81 7.87 -1.94
N GLY A 32 2.65 8.42 -2.29
CA GLY A 32 1.65 8.90 -1.34
C GLY A 32 2.06 10.14 -0.55
N ASN A 33 1.08 10.81 0.03
CA ASN A 33 1.27 12.05 0.79
C ASN A 33 0.42 12.12 2.07
N MET A 34 -0.57 11.25 2.21
CA MET A 34 -1.47 11.20 3.37
C MET A 34 -1.55 9.79 3.94
N ARG A 35 -1.40 9.66 5.28
CA ARG A 35 -1.41 8.36 5.96
C ARG A 35 -2.75 7.60 5.87
N ASN A 36 -3.86 8.34 5.74
CA ASN A 36 -5.23 7.80 5.77
C ASN A 36 -5.87 7.72 4.38
N ALA A 37 -5.12 7.98 3.32
CA ALA A 37 -5.56 7.81 1.94
C ALA A 37 -4.73 6.70 1.26
N ILE A 38 -5.36 5.94 0.37
CA ILE A 38 -4.66 5.03 -0.53
C ILE A 38 -3.79 5.88 -1.46
N PRO A 39 -2.49 5.60 -1.59
CA PRO A 39 -1.62 6.33 -2.51
C PRO A 39 -2.12 6.23 -3.94
N PHE A 40 -2.45 7.36 -4.53
CA PHE A 40 -2.90 7.43 -5.94
C PHE A 40 -1.73 7.64 -6.90
N LYS A 41 -0.54 8.02 -6.39
CA LYS A 41 0.66 8.28 -7.18
C LYS A 41 1.90 7.73 -6.48
N ALA A 42 2.79 7.12 -7.27
CA ALA A 42 4.15 6.77 -6.87
C ALA A 42 5.11 7.07 -8.02
N GLU A 43 6.26 7.63 -7.70
CA GLU A 43 7.34 7.94 -8.61
C GLU A 43 8.61 7.26 -8.12
N VAL A 44 9.32 6.59 -9.04
CA VAL A 44 10.58 5.89 -8.73
C VAL A 44 11.64 6.29 -9.74
N VAL A 45 12.82 6.62 -9.26
CA VAL A 45 13.99 6.86 -10.10
C VAL A 45 14.86 5.61 -10.08
N LEU A 46 15.06 5.03 -11.26
CA LEU A 46 15.89 3.86 -11.48
C LEU A 46 17.08 4.23 -12.37
N ALA A 47 18.25 3.69 -12.05
CA ALA A 47 19.42 3.71 -12.92
C ALA A 47 19.63 2.31 -13.51
N LEU A 48 19.89 2.23 -14.81
CA LEU A 48 20.19 0.97 -15.48
C LEU A 48 21.17 1.17 -16.64
N ALA A 49 21.72 0.08 -17.16
CA ALA A 49 22.60 0.11 -18.32
C ALA A 49 21.84 0.58 -19.58
N LYS A 50 22.51 1.34 -20.45
CA LYS A 50 21.87 1.93 -21.65
C LYS A 50 21.27 0.88 -22.59
N ASP A 51 21.90 -0.26 -22.74
CA ASP A 51 21.42 -1.38 -23.56
C ASP A 51 20.16 -2.06 -23.00
N LYS A 52 19.79 -1.77 -21.75
CA LYS A 52 18.58 -2.29 -21.09
C LYS A 52 17.35 -1.35 -21.19
N VAL A 53 17.53 -0.14 -21.71
CA VAL A 53 16.44 0.87 -21.78
C VAL A 53 15.27 0.39 -22.61
N VAL A 54 15.51 -0.30 -23.74
CA VAL A 54 14.44 -0.82 -24.59
C VAL A 54 13.64 -1.87 -23.85
N ALA A 55 14.30 -2.82 -23.20
CA ALA A 55 13.65 -3.86 -22.41
C ALA A 55 12.84 -3.26 -21.23
N LEU A 56 13.36 -2.21 -20.57
CA LEU A 56 12.61 -1.50 -19.52
C LEU A 56 11.31 -0.90 -20.08
N LYS A 57 11.34 -0.26 -21.24
CA LYS A 57 10.13 0.32 -21.87
C LYS A 57 9.10 -0.74 -22.25
N GLU A 58 9.55 -1.91 -22.69
CA GLU A 58 8.68 -3.06 -22.94
C GLU A 58 8.04 -3.59 -21.67
N MET A 59 8.80 -3.68 -20.56
CA MET A 59 8.27 -4.05 -19.25
C MET A 59 7.26 -3.02 -18.73
N VAL A 60 7.50 -1.72 -18.93
CA VAL A 60 6.56 -0.66 -18.55
C VAL A 60 5.24 -0.81 -19.28
N GLU A 61 5.28 -1.08 -20.60
CA GLU A 61 4.07 -1.29 -21.39
C GLU A 61 3.31 -2.55 -20.97
N ALA A 62 4.02 -3.64 -20.68
CA ALA A 62 3.41 -4.86 -20.17
C ALA A 62 2.75 -4.63 -18.79
N GLN A 63 3.41 -3.90 -17.87
CA GLN A 63 2.85 -3.55 -16.58
C GLN A 63 1.63 -2.64 -16.70
N ARG A 64 1.65 -1.66 -17.63
CA ARG A 64 0.49 -0.79 -17.90
C ARG A 64 -0.72 -1.60 -18.32
N GLN A 65 -0.55 -2.53 -19.29
CA GLN A 65 -1.63 -3.40 -19.76
C GLN A 65 -2.17 -4.32 -18.66
N LEU A 66 -1.28 -4.85 -17.82
CA LEU A 66 -1.66 -5.67 -16.67
C LEU A 66 -2.54 -4.88 -15.70
N LEU A 67 -2.11 -3.67 -15.31
CA LEU A 67 -2.86 -2.81 -14.38
C LEU A 67 -4.22 -2.40 -14.96
N GLU A 68 -4.27 -2.01 -16.24
CA GLU A 68 -5.54 -1.71 -16.91
C GLU A 68 -6.50 -2.90 -16.88
N SER A 69 -5.99 -4.11 -17.06
CA SER A 69 -6.80 -5.34 -16.98
C SER A 69 -7.27 -5.66 -15.57
N GLU A 70 -6.38 -5.57 -14.58
CA GLU A 70 -6.68 -5.89 -13.18
C GLU A 70 -7.71 -4.93 -12.57
N PHE A 71 -7.62 -3.65 -12.89
CA PHE A 71 -8.43 -2.60 -12.26
C PHE A 71 -9.57 -2.05 -13.14
N LYS A 72 -9.78 -2.58 -14.33
CA LYS A 72 -10.70 -2.02 -15.33
C LYS A 72 -12.14 -1.78 -14.84
N THR A 73 -12.59 -2.52 -13.84
CA THR A 73 -13.96 -2.41 -13.27
C THR A 73 -14.05 -1.42 -12.13
N ILE A 74 -12.92 -0.99 -11.58
CA ILE A 74 -12.83 -0.17 -10.37
C ILE A 74 -12.19 1.17 -10.68
N GLU A 75 -11.15 1.18 -11.50
CA GLU A 75 -10.38 2.38 -11.86
C GLU A 75 -10.15 2.43 -13.37
N SER A 76 -10.76 3.41 -14.04
CA SER A 76 -10.72 3.53 -15.50
C SER A 76 -9.51 4.29 -16.05
N ASN A 77 -8.76 5.00 -15.18
CA ASN A 77 -7.69 5.92 -15.59
C ASN A 77 -6.40 5.64 -14.83
N ILE A 78 -5.85 4.41 -15.00
CA ILE A 78 -4.52 4.08 -14.47
C ILE A 78 -3.48 4.49 -15.51
N GLU A 79 -2.55 5.34 -15.10
CA GLU A 79 -1.39 5.71 -15.89
C GLU A 79 -0.15 5.01 -15.35
N PHE A 80 0.59 4.35 -16.22
CA PHE A 80 1.89 3.77 -15.91
C PHE A 80 2.85 4.05 -17.07
N PHE A 81 3.90 4.81 -16.82
CA PHE A 81 4.80 5.29 -17.85
C PHE A 81 6.23 5.51 -17.32
N VAL A 82 7.17 5.71 -18.22
CA VAL A 82 8.58 6.03 -17.92
C VAL A 82 9.02 7.26 -18.70
N GLU A 83 9.80 8.09 -18.02
CA GLU A 83 10.45 9.27 -18.58
C GLU A 83 11.93 9.24 -18.29
N ASP A 84 12.74 9.81 -19.21
CA ASP A 84 14.15 10.01 -18.98
C ASP A 84 14.35 11.20 -18.03
N VAL A 85 15.12 11.00 -16.98
CA VAL A 85 15.46 12.04 -15.99
C VAL A 85 16.98 12.26 -15.92
N GLU A 86 17.40 13.33 -15.28
CA GLU A 86 18.81 13.55 -15.00
C GLU A 86 19.41 12.40 -14.20
N LYS A 87 20.67 12.08 -14.49
CA LYS A 87 21.39 11.03 -13.77
C LYS A 87 21.42 11.35 -12.27
N PRO A 88 20.92 10.46 -11.41
CA PRO A 88 20.92 10.68 -9.97
C PRO A 88 22.36 10.78 -9.44
N ALA A 89 22.57 11.66 -8.46
CA ALA A 89 23.88 11.86 -7.85
C ALA A 89 24.34 10.64 -7.04
N ALA A 90 23.41 9.87 -6.50
CA ALA A 90 23.68 8.68 -5.71
C ALA A 90 22.57 7.65 -5.88
N LEU A 91 22.88 6.40 -5.55
CA LEU A 91 21.94 5.26 -5.56
C LEU A 91 21.77 4.73 -4.15
N VAL A 92 20.66 4.06 -3.91
CA VAL A 92 20.48 3.26 -2.70
C VAL A 92 21.60 2.19 -2.65
N PRO A 93 22.28 2.00 -1.52
CA PRO A 93 23.29 0.95 -1.41
C PRO A 93 22.75 -0.42 -1.80
N GLU A 94 23.52 -1.17 -2.58
CA GLU A 94 23.08 -2.44 -3.16
C GLU A 94 22.69 -3.46 -2.09
N GLU A 95 23.45 -3.50 -1.01
CA GLU A 95 23.27 -4.43 0.12
C GLU A 95 21.90 -4.31 0.79
N ILE A 96 21.29 -3.12 0.73
CA ILE A 96 19.98 -2.87 1.36
C ILE A 96 18.84 -2.68 0.36
N GLN A 97 19.14 -2.50 -0.92
CA GLN A 97 18.11 -2.31 -1.96
C GLN A 97 17.12 -3.46 -1.98
N ASP A 98 17.60 -4.70 -2.01
CA ASP A 98 16.75 -5.89 -2.07
C ASP A 98 15.90 -6.03 -0.80
N ASN A 99 16.47 -5.73 0.37
CA ASN A 99 15.74 -5.74 1.62
C ASN A 99 14.60 -4.70 1.61
N ILE A 100 14.86 -3.50 1.10
CA ILE A 100 13.86 -2.44 0.96
C ILE A 100 12.74 -2.89 0.02
N ILE A 101 13.08 -3.36 -1.17
CA ILE A 101 12.11 -3.80 -2.19
C ILE A 101 11.27 -4.97 -1.64
N ASN A 102 11.92 -5.96 -1.04
CA ASN A 102 11.24 -7.12 -0.45
C ASN A 102 10.32 -6.73 0.69
N ALA A 103 10.71 -5.77 1.56
CA ALA A 103 9.86 -5.28 2.63
C ALA A 103 8.61 -4.58 2.10
N ILE A 104 8.76 -3.69 1.09
CA ILE A 104 7.62 -3.02 0.44
C ILE A 104 6.69 -4.04 -0.23
N TYR A 105 7.27 -5.05 -0.88
CA TYR A 105 6.52 -6.10 -1.55
C TYR A 105 5.75 -6.98 -0.57
N ALA A 106 6.40 -7.43 0.52
CA ALA A 106 5.86 -8.37 1.48
C ALA A 106 4.92 -7.74 2.52
N VAL A 107 5.09 -6.45 2.86
CA VAL A 107 4.27 -5.80 3.89
C VAL A 107 2.80 -5.86 3.54
N HIS A 108 1.97 -6.19 4.54
CA HIS A 108 0.51 -6.25 4.38
C HIS A 108 -0.07 -4.90 3.97
N ASN A 109 -1.01 -4.93 3.02
CA ASN A 109 -1.78 -3.78 2.57
C ASN A 109 -3.19 -4.23 2.19
N GLY A 110 -4.21 -3.44 2.55
CA GLY A 110 -5.60 -3.76 2.27
C GLY A 110 -6.33 -4.39 3.46
N VAL A 111 -7.39 -5.10 3.18
CA VAL A 111 -8.23 -5.76 4.19
C VAL A 111 -7.57 -7.04 4.66
N LEU A 112 -7.44 -7.19 5.98
CA LEU A 112 -7.04 -8.43 6.63
C LEU A 112 -8.25 -9.27 7.03
N ARG A 113 -9.30 -8.60 7.55
CA ARG A 113 -10.48 -9.28 8.09
C ARG A 113 -11.72 -8.40 7.99
N MET A 114 -12.87 -9.04 7.70
CA MET A 114 -14.19 -8.43 7.75
C MET A 114 -14.86 -8.75 9.10
N ILE A 115 -15.86 -7.96 9.51
CA ILE A 115 -16.65 -8.25 10.71
C ILE A 115 -17.64 -9.39 10.39
N PRO A 116 -17.59 -10.54 11.09
CA PRO A 116 -18.44 -11.67 10.74
C PRO A 116 -19.94 -11.39 10.82
N ALA A 117 -20.35 -10.53 11.75
CA ALA A 117 -21.76 -10.12 11.90
C ALA A 117 -22.22 -9.11 10.84
N TYR A 118 -21.27 -8.44 10.17
CA TYR A 118 -21.51 -7.42 9.15
C TYR A 118 -20.54 -7.65 7.99
N PRO A 119 -20.85 -8.55 7.05
CA PRO A 119 -19.90 -9.01 6.02
C PRO A 119 -19.33 -7.90 5.12
N ASP A 120 -20.04 -6.78 4.98
CA ASP A 120 -19.64 -5.63 4.17
C ASP A 120 -18.81 -4.60 4.96
N VAL A 121 -18.60 -4.83 6.26
CA VAL A 121 -17.85 -3.93 7.13
C VAL A 121 -16.46 -4.48 7.42
N VAL A 122 -15.44 -3.68 7.13
CA VAL A 122 -14.05 -4.04 7.40
C VAL A 122 -13.77 -4.01 8.91
N GLU A 123 -13.30 -5.13 9.46
CA GLU A 123 -12.80 -5.18 10.83
C GLU A 123 -11.38 -4.64 10.94
N THR A 124 -10.47 -5.21 10.14
CA THR A 124 -9.02 -4.92 10.24
C THR A 124 -8.42 -4.72 8.87
N SER A 125 -7.68 -3.64 8.72
CA SER A 125 -6.99 -3.30 7.47
C SER A 125 -5.70 -2.53 7.71
N SER A 126 -4.84 -2.50 6.70
CA SER A 126 -3.68 -1.61 6.65
C SER A 126 -3.58 -0.88 5.32
N ASN A 127 -2.83 0.21 5.33
CA ASN A 127 -2.52 1.00 4.16
C ASN A 127 -1.04 1.40 4.18
N LEU A 128 -0.26 0.92 3.21
CA LEU A 128 1.10 1.39 2.94
C LEU A 128 1.00 2.78 2.31
N ALA A 129 0.91 3.79 3.14
CA ALA A 129 0.44 5.11 2.79
C ALA A 129 1.51 6.02 2.19
N ILE A 130 2.72 5.99 2.76
CA ILE A 130 3.79 6.88 2.32
C ILE A 130 5.09 6.10 2.24
N ILE A 131 5.79 6.28 1.13
CA ILE A 131 7.17 5.86 0.93
C ILE A 131 7.98 7.06 0.49
N THR A 132 9.10 7.31 1.17
CA THR A 132 10.11 8.27 0.74
C THR A 132 11.47 7.61 0.87
N ILE A 133 12.17 7.46 -0.25
CA ILE A 133 13.50 6.86 -0.30
C ILE A 133 14.42 7.76 -1.10
N ASP A 134 15.60 7.98 -0.58
CA ASP A 134 16.76 8.54 -1.27
C ASP A 134 18.01 7.71 -0.92
N ALA A 135 19.18 8.11 -1.40
CA ALA A 135 20.42 7.39 -1.17
C ALA A 135 20.85 7.27 0.30
N ASN A 136 20.31 8.10 1.19
CA ASN A 136 20.70 8.19 2.60
C ASN A 136 19.61 7.71 3.56
N LYS A 137 18.35 7.69 3.12
CA LYS A 137 17.20 7.44 3.98
C LYS A 137 16.09 6.71 3.25
N ALA A 138 15.53 5.72 3.93
CA ALA A 138 14.24 5.11 3.59
C ALA A 138 13.25 5.35 4.73
N TYR A 139 12.08 5.89 4.40
CA TYR A 139 11.02 6.20 5.35
C TYR A 139 9.69 5.65 4.83
N PHE A 140 8.98 4.97 5.72
CA PHE A 140 7.69 4.34 5.43
C PHE A 140 6.66 4.75 6.44
N LYS A 141 5.43 4.94 6.00
CA LYS A 141 4.30 5.16 6.89
C LYS A 141 3.17 4.21 6.53
N VAL A 142 2.81 3.36 7.48
CA VAL A 142 1.71 2.42 7.36
C VAL A 142 0.65 2.79 8.39
N LEU A 143 -0.60 2.89 7.95
CA LEU A 143 -1.74 3.05 8.84
C LEU A 143 -2.40 1.69 9.04
N VAL A 144 -2.63 1.33 10.29
CA VAL A 144 -3.43 0.15 10.67
C VAL A 144 -4.71 0.63 11.33
N ARG A 145 -5.83 0.06 10.93
CA ARG A 145 -7.15 0.27 11.53
C ARG A 145 -7.79 -1.06 11.88
N SER A 146 -8.46 -1.11 13.02
CA SER A 146 -9.26 -2.26 13.41
C SER A 146 -10.38 -1.83 14.35
N ALA A 147 -11.55 -2.48 14.25
CA ALA A 147 -12.61 -2.40 15.24
C ALA A 147 -12.17 -3.06 16.57
N ARG A 148 -11.23 -4.02 16.51
CA ARG A 148 -10.73 -4.79 17.66
C ARG A 148 -9.28 -4.42 17.98
N GLU A 149 -8.97 -4.23 19.26
CA GLU A 149 -7.61 -3.87 19.70
C GLU A 149 -6.59 -4.99 19.52
N ASP A 150 -6.97 -6.23 19.83
CA ASP A 150 -6.12 -7.41 19.64
C ASP A 150 -5.71 -7.61 18.19
N MET A 151 -6.64 -7.44 17.25
CA MET A 151 -6.36 -7.56 15.82
C MET A 151 -5.55 -6.38 15.27
N ARG A 152 -5.74 -5.18 15.81
CA ARG A 152 -4.88 -4.03 15.51
C ARG A 152 -3.43 -4.29 15.93
N GLU A 153 -3.21 -4.76 17.16
CA GLU A 153 -1.87 -5.10 17.66
C GLU A 153 -1.25 -6.26 16.89
N TYR A 154 -2.03 -7.27 16.54
CA TYR A 154 -1.57 -8.39 15.70
C TYR A 154 -1.04 -7.88 14.36
N LEU A 155 -1.84 -7.12 13.61
CA LEU A 155 -1.43 -6.61 12.28
C LEU A 155 -0.27 -5.61 12.39
N ALA A 156 -0.28 -4.72 13.39
CA ALA A 156 0.82 -3.78 13.60
C ALA A 156 2.14 -4.51 13.92
N THR A 157 2.08 -5.58 14.72
CA THR A 157 3.26 -6.41 15.03
C THR A 157 3.73 -7.19 13.81
N GLN A 158 2.82 -7.72 12.99
CA GLN A 158 3.17 -8.39 11.73
C GLN A 158 3.91 -7.43 10.78
N ILE A 159 3.39 -6.21 10.61
CA ILE A 159 4.03 -5.18 9.80
C ILE A 159 5.40 -4.79 10.37
N LYS A 160 5.48 -4.61 11.70
CA LYS A 160 6.76 -4.36 12.37
C LYS A 160 7.77 -5.48 12.09
N SER A 161 7.37 -6.73 12.23
CA SER A 161 8.24 -7.88 11.99
C SER A 161 8.74 -7.93 10.53
N CYS A 162 7.90 -7.57 9.56
CA CYS A 162 8.29 -7.47 8.16
C CYS A 162 9.44 -6.46 7.95
N PHE A 163 9.34 -5.27 8.51
CA PHE A 163 10.38 -4.24 8.42
C PHE A 163 11.62 -4.58 9.27
N ASP A 164 11.45 -5.17 10.44
CA ASP A 164 12.57 -5.61 11.29
C ASP A 164 13.43 -6.68 10.59
N LEU A 165 12.80 -7.65 9.90
CA LEU A 165 13.49 -8.66 9.08
C LEU A 165 14.30 -8.03 7.94
N ALA A 166 13.84 -6.90 7.42
CA ALA A 166 14.58 -6.12 6.41
C ALA A 166 15.66 -5.20 7.01
N GLY A 167 15.91 -5.28 8.33
CA GLY A 167 16.92 -4.47 9.02
C GLY A 167 16.48 -3.02 9.30
N MET A 168 15.19 -2.73 9.25
CA MET A 168 14.65 -1.39 9.45
C MET A 168 14.15 -1.19 10.87
N LYS A 169 14.28 0.04 11.39
CA LYS A 169 13.70 0.41 12.69
C LYS A 169 12.24 0.79 12.53
N THR A 170 11.36 0.11 13.26
CA THR A 170 9.92 0.38 13.26
C THR A 170 9.47 0.98 14.59
N GLU A 171 8.69 2.04 14.53
CA GLU A 171 8.04 2.69 15.67
C GLU A 171 6.51 2.59 15.51
N LEU A 172 5.84 2.14 16.59
CA LEU A 172 4.38 2.10 16.68
C LEU A 172 3.89 3.33 17.46
N SER A 173 3.07 4.16 16.84
CA SER A 173 2.62 5.44 17.42
C SER A 173 1.14 5.72 17.15
N ALA A 174 0.61 6.77 17.79
CA ALA A 174 -0.73 7.30 17.56
C ALA A 174 -1.85 6.24 17.71
N ARG A 175 -1.78 5.44 18.77
CA ARG A 175 -2.79 4.43 19.10
C ARG A 175 -4.09 5.09 19.55
N TYR A 176 -5.21 4.58 19.05
CA TYR A 176 -6.56 4.91 19.52
C TYR A 176 -7.41 3.65 19.56
N GLY A 177 -8.45 3.65 20.40
CA GLY A 177 -9.34 2.50 20.55
C GLY A 177 -10.15 2.22 19.29
N GLY A 178 -10.42 0.95 19.04
CA GLY A 178 -11.40 0.52 18.07
C GLY A 178 -12.82 0.59 18.65
N TRP A 179 -13.80 0.49 17.79
CA TRP A 179 -15.20 0.29 18.18
C TRP A 179 -15.68 -1.02 17.56
N ASP A 180 -15.87 -2.02 18.43
CA ASP A 180 -16.47 -3.29 18.04
C ASP A 180 -18.01 -3.10 18.01
N PRO A 181 -18.67 -3.20 16.85
CA PRO A 181 -20.12 -2.98 16.75
C PRO A 181 -20.90 -3.99 17.58
N ASN A 182 -21.88 -3.49 18.36
CA ASN A 182 -22.82 -4.33 19.09
C ASN A 182 -24.15 -4.42 18.33
N PRO A 183 -24.42 -5.55 17.62
CA PRO A 183 -25.66 -5.73 16.87
C PRO A 183 -26.91 -5.80 17.75
N ASN A 184 -26.76 -6.04 19.06
CA ASN A 184 -27.85 -6.12 20.01
C ASN A 184 -27.99 -4.83 20.85
N SER A 185 -27.47 -3.73 20.37
CA SER A 185 -27.56 -2.44 21.04
C SER A 185 -29.01 -1.93 21.08
N GLU A 186 -29.54 -1.64 22.28
CA GLU A 186 -30.89 -1.10 22.44
C GLU A 186 -31.09 0.23 21.68
N ILE A 187 -30.05 1.07 21.65
CA ILE A 187 -30.09 2.34 20.93
C ILE A 187 -30.11 2.13 19.41
N LEU A 188 -29.41 1.12 18.89
CA LEU A 188 -29.44 0.76 17.48
C LEU A 188 -30.85 0.32 17.07
N ASN A 189 -31.44 -0.62 17.82
CA ASN A 189 -32.80 -1.10 17.58
C ASN A 189 -33.83 0.04 17.63
N LEU A 190 -33.67 0.97 18.54
CA LEU A 190 -34.53 2.15 18.64
C LEU A 190 -34.39 3.07 17.43
N LEU A 191 -33.15 3.34 16.99
CA LEU A 191 -32.88 4.17 15.84
C LEU A 191 -33.39 3.56 14.54
N GLU A 192 -33.20 2.27 14.34
CA GLU A 192 -33.76 1.53 13.18
C GLU A 192 -35.29 1.63 13.14
N LYS A 193 -35.94 1.42 14.29
CA LYS A 193 -37.41 1.56 14.39
C LYS A 193 -37.87 2.99 14.02
N VAL A 194 -37.23 4.02 14.59
CA VAL A 194 -37.59 5.41 14.31
C VAL A 194 -37.32 5.78 12.86
N TYR A 195 -36.20 5.32 12.30
CA TYR A 195 -35.86 5.54 10.90
C TYR A 195 -36.92 4.95 9.96
N LYS A 196 -37.28 3.68 10.19
CA LYS A 196 -38.32 2.97 9.43
C LYS A 196 -39.68 3.67 9.54
N GLU A 197 -40.07 4.13 10.74
CA GLU A 197 -41.32 4.85 10.96
C GLU A 197 -41.38 6.19 10.21
N GLN A 198 -40.21 6.87 10.03
CA GLN A 198 -40.14 8.17 9.37
C GLN A 198 -39.95 8.08 7.85
N THR A 199 -39.20 7.10 7.36
CA THR A 199 -38.79 7.01 5.94
C THR A 199 -39.55 5.91 5.17
N GLY A 200 -40.05 4.88 5.87
CA GLY A 200 -40.60 3.68 5.26
C GLY A 200 -39.53 2.71 4.69
N GLU A 201 -38.24 2.98 4.92
CA GLU A 201 -37.10 2.18 4.47
C GLU A 201 -36.54 1.32 5.63
N ASP A 202 -36.00 0.14 5.29
CA ASP A 202 -35.30 -0.75 6.24
C ASP A 202 -33.82 -0.42 6.32
#